data_9e5c617236b005e1c8cd24bb3589e722
#
_entry.id   9e5c617236b005e1c8cd24bb3589e722
#
_cell.length_a   1.000
_cell.length_b   1.000
_cell.length_c   1.000
_cell.angle_alpha   90.00
_cell.angle_beta   90.00
_cell.angle_gamma   90.00
#
_symmetry.space_group_name_H-M   'P 1'
#
loop_
_entity.id
_entity.type
_entity.pdbx_description
1 polymer ?
#
loop_
_entity_poly.entity_id
_entity_poly.type
_entity_poly.pdbx_seq_one_letter_code
_entity_poly.pdbx_strand_id
1 'polypeptide(L)'
;AHLMAEALQELYPGTQFGIGPAIEKGFYYDIMPPQGVTIKESDFPAIEKKMAELVQKKEQLVRQEISKEDAIKLFESMGQHYKNELIADLEDGTITTYTQGNYTDLCRGPHLVDTSAIKAIKITATSAAYWRGDEKRPQMTRIYGISFPKKKMLDEYLTLLEEAKKRDHRKIGKEMELFMFSDTVG
;
A
#
# COMPACT_ATOMS: atom_id res chain seq x y z
N ALA A 1 -0.91 6.00 -1.33
CA ALA A 1 -1.75 4.86 -0.97
C ALA A 1 -2.94 4.73 -1.93
N HIS A 2 -3.85 5.73 -2.06
CA HIS A 2 -5.07 5.65 -2.91
C HIS A 2 -4.77 5.36 -4.39
N LEU A 3 -3.73 5.97 -4.98
CA LEU A 3 -3.32 5.68 -6.35
C LEU A 3 -2.96 4.20 -6.56
N MET A 4 -2.27 3.60 -5.59
CA MET A 4 -1.97 2.17 -5.61
C MET A 4 -3.23 1.33 -5.44
N ALA A 5 -4.15 1.73 -4.57
CA ALA A 5 -5.41 1.03 -4.36
C ALA A 5 -6.28 1.05 -5.62
N GLU A 6 -6.39 2.18 -6.31
CA GLU A 6 -7.09 2.28 -7.60
C GLU A 6 -6.46 1.39 -8.67
N ALA A 7 -5.12 1.40 -8.78
CA ALA A 7 -4.41 0.52 -9.70
C ALA A 7 -4.68 -0.96 -9.42
N LEU A 8 -4.70 -1.34 -8.14
CA LEU A 8 -5.01 -2.70 -7.71
C LEU A 8 -6.46 -3.08 -7.99
N GLN A 9 -7.40 -2.15 -7.79
CA GLN A 9 -8.82 -2.36 -8.11
C GLN A 9 -9.03 -2.61 -9.61
N GLU A 10 -8.34 -1.84 -10.47
CA GLU A 10 -8.45 -2.03 -11.93
C GLU A 10 -7.77 -3.32 -12.43
N LEU A 11 -6.60 -3.68 -11.86
CA LEU A 11 -5.86 -4.88 -12.27
C LEU A 11 -6.45 -6.17 -11.70
N TYR A 12 -7.01 -6.11 -10.50
CA TYR A 12 -7.54 -7.26 -9.78
C TYR A 12 -8.97 -6.97 -9.29
N PRO A 13 -9.96 -6.96 -10.20
CA PRO A 13 -11.36 -6.71 -9.83
C PRO A 13 -11.84 -7.67 -8.74
N GLY A 14 -12.57 -7.15 -7.76
CA GLY A 14 -13.00 -7.91 -6.58
C GLY A 14 -12.02 -7.85 -5.39
N THR A 15 -10.90 -7.14 -5.51
CA THR A 15 -10.03 -6.85 -4.38
C THR A 15 -10.80 -6.08 -3.31
N GLN A 16 -10.66 -6.51 -2.06
CA GLN A 16 -11.18 -5.78 -0.91
C GLN A 16 -10.05 -5.01 -0.22
N PHE A 17 -10.39 -3.81 0.22
CA PHE A 17 -9.43 -2.87 0.78
C PHE A 17 -9.63 -2.72 2.29
N GLY A 18 -8.55 -2.91 3.04
CA GLY A 18 -8.48 -2.66 4.48
C GLY A 18 -8.05 -1.23 4.80
N ILE A 19 -6.85 -1.06 5.29
CA ILE A 19 -6.26 0.21 5.75
C ILE A 19 -5.01 0.54 4.94
N GLY A 20 -4.87 1.81 4.56
CA GLY A 20 -3.74 2.32 3.78
C GLY A 20 -3.10 3.59 4.34
N PRO A 21 -2.46 3.54 5.53
CA PRO A 21 -1.87 4.72 6.15
C PRO A 21 -0.54 5.11 5.51
N ALA A 22 -0.18 6.38 5.69
CA ALA A 22 1.20 6.83 5.54
C ALA A 22 2.01 6.39 6.77
N ILE A 23 3.27 6.03 6.54
CA ILE A 23 4.24 5.67 7.57
C ILE A 23 5.51 6.49 7.41
N GLU A 24 6.44 6.42 8.37
CA GLU A 24 7.69 7.20 8.36
C GLU A 24 8.48 7.07 7.04
N LYS A 25 8.53 5.87 6.47
CA LYS A 25 9.27 5.57 5.24
C LYS A 25 8.34 5.17 4.08
N GLY A 26 7.31 5.97 3.81
CA GLY A 26 6.40 5.73 2.70
C GLY A 26 4.96 5.48 3.12
N PHE A 27 4.37 4.43 2.59
CA PHE A 27 2.99 4.02 2.88
C PHE A 27 2.83 2.52 2.69
N TYR A 28 1.75 1.97 3.18
CA TYR A 28 1.29 0.64 2.79
C TYR A 28 -0.21 0.61 2.53
N TYR A 29 -0.70 -0.48 1.99
CA TYR A 29 -2.11 -0.79 1.92
C TYR A 29 -2.34 -2.28 2.19
N ASP A 30 -3.27 -2.57 3.09
CA ASP A 30 -3.72 -3.93 3.38
C ASP A 30 -4.89 -4.26 2.46
N ILE A 31 -4.75 -5.32 1.68
CA ILE A 31 -5.75 -5.78 0.73
C ILE A 31 -6.05 -7.27 0.90
N MET A 32 -7.26 -7.65 0.53
CA MET A 32 -7.63 -9.03 0.29
C MET A 32 -7.83 -9.22 -1.21
N PRO A 33 -6.87 -9.83 -1.92
CA PRO A 33 -7.03 -10.13 -3.34
C PRO A 33 -8.23 -11.06 -3.58
N PRO A 34 -8.77 -11.09 -4.81
CA PRO A 34 -9.78 -12.05 -5.19
C PRO A 34 -9.31 -13.50 -4.96
N GLN A 35 -10.25 -14.41 -4.78
CA GLN A 35 -9.93 -15.83 -4.57
C GLN A 35 -9.05 -16.38 -5.69
N GLY A 36 -7.98 -17.07 -5.31
CA GLY A 36 -7.01 -17.65 -6.25
C GLY A 36 -5.96 -16.67 -6.78
N VAL A 37 -6.03 -15.40 -6.43
CA VAL A 37 -5.03 -14.38 -6.79
C VAL A 37 -4.05 -14.18 -5.65
N THR A 38 -2.76 -14.23 -5.97
CA THR A 38 -1.67 -13.89 -5.05
C THR A 38 -0.79 -12.83 -5.69
N ILE A 39 -0.64 -11.69 -5.03
CA ILE A 39 0.23 -10.61 -5.51
C ILE A 39 1.65 -10.86 -5.04
N LYS A 40 2.58 -10.92 -5.99
CA LYS A 40 4.01 -11.20 -5.79
C LYS A 40 4.85 -10.01 -6.26
N GLU A 41 6.13 -10.02 -5.93
CA GLU A 41 7.08 -9.00 -6.40
C GLU A 41 7.16 -8.92 -7.93
N SER A 42 6.92 -10.04 -8.65
CA SER A 42 6.84 -10.07 -10.11
C SER A 42 5.71 -9.21 -10.69
N ASP A 43 4.69 -8.89 -9.89
CA ASP A 43 3.54 -8.11 -10.32
C ASP A 43 3.76 -6.60 -10.13
N PHE A 44 4.77 -6.21 -9.35
CA PHE A 44 5.04 -4.80 -9.05
C PHE A 44 5.22 -3.93 -10.29
N PRO A 45 5.96 -4.34 -11.34
CA PRO A 45 6.10 -3.53 -12.55
C PRO A 45 4.76 -3.26 -13.24
N ALA A 46 3.83 -4.22 -13.25
CA ALA A 46 2.50 -4.04 -13.83
C ALA A 46 1.64 -3.06 -13.02
N ILE A 47 1.70 -3.16 -11.69
CA ILE A 47 1.00 -2.24 -10.78
C ILE A 47 1.58 -0.83 -10.91
N GLU A 48 2.90 -0.68 -10.90
CA GLU A 48 3.57 0.61 -11.09
C GLU A 48 3.25 1.26 -12.44
N LYS A 49 3.19 0.47 -13.51
CA LYS A 49 2.76 0.93 -14.83
C LYS A 49 1.34 1.45 -14.79
N LYS A 50 0.41 0.71 -14.19
CA LYS A 50 -0.97 1.13 -14.01
C LYS A 50 -1.06 2.42 -13.19
N MET A 51 -0.32 2.54 -12.11
CA MET A 51 -0.25 3.76 -11.31
C MET A 51 0.24 4.96 -12.15
N ALA A 52 1.25 4.78 -13.01
CA ALA A 52 1.74 5.81 -13.91
C ALA A 52 0.68 6.23 -14.94
N GLU A 53 -0.11 5.30 -15.47
CA GLU A 53 -1.23 5.57 -16.36
C GLU A 53 -2.31 6.43 -15.65
N LEU A 54 -2.65 6.08 -14.41
CA LEU A 54 -3.62 6.83 -13.59
C LEU A 54 -3.14 8.26 -13.29
N VAL A 55 -1.85 8.44 -12.99
CA VAL A 55 -1.27 9.79 -12.81
C VAL A 55 -1.47 10.66 -14.05
N GLN A 56 -1.35 10.09 -15.27
CA GLN A 56 -1.54 10.85 -16.52
C GLN A 56 -2.98 11.32 -16.71
N LYS A 57 -3.96 10.64 -16.12
CA LYS A 57 -5.37 11.05 -16.16
C LYS A 57 -5.63 12.32 -15.37
N LYS A 58 -4.73 12.72 -14.45
CA LYS A 58 -4.83 13.90 -13.58
C LYS A 58 -6.15 13.93 -12.79
N GLU A 59 -6.53 12.79 -12.24
CA GLU A 59 -7.77 12.62 -11.51
C GLU A 59 -7.79 13.47 -10.25
N GLN A 60 -8.88 14.18 -10.03
CA GLN A 60 -9.09 14.97 -8.82
C GLN A 60 -9.44 14.05 -7.65
N LEU A 61 -8.95 14.40 -6.46
CA LEU A 61 -9.33 13.74 -5.23
C LEU A 61 -10.50 14.52 -4.59
N VAL A 62 -11.69 14.00 -4.76
CA VAL A 62 -12.92 14.65 -4.30
C VAL A 62 -13.26 14.18 -2.89
N ARG A 63 -13.26 15.12 -1.93
CA ARG A 63 -13.68 14.88 -0.56
C ARG A 63 -15.21 15.01 -0.45
N GLN A 64 -15.82 14.06 0.25
CA GLN A 64 -17.24 14.10 0.57
C GLN A 64 -17.44 13.79 2.06
N GLU A 65 -18.43 14.41 2.65
CA GLU A 65 -18.95 14.09 3.98
C GLU A 65 -20.34 13.51 3.83
N ILE A 66 -20.52 12.30 4.34
CA ILE A 66 -21.78 11.57 4.27
C ILE A 66 -22.14 11.03 5.64
N SER A 67 -23.39 10.67 5.84
CA SER A 67 -23.83 10.03 7.07
C SER A 67 -23.19 8.65 7.23
N LYS A 68 -23.08 8.16 8.45
CA LYS A 68 -22.59 6.79 8.72
C LYS A 68 -23.43 5.75 7.97
N GLU A 69 -24.74 5.92 7.94
CA GLU A 69 -25.67 5.03 7.25
C GLU A 69 -25.43 5.00 5.75
N ASP A 70 -25.24 6.18 5.11
CA ASP A 70 -24.95 6.26 3.67
C ASP A 70 -23.56 5.71 3.36
N ALA A 71 -22.59 5.90 4.24
CA ALA A 71 -21.26 5.30 4.08
C ALA A 71 -21.33 3.77 4.10
N ILE A 72 -22.07 3.17 5.02
CA ILE A 72 -22.27 1.72 5.08
C ILE A 72 -22.91 1.22 3.76
N LYS A 73 -23.98 1.85 3.31
CA LYS A 73 -24.66 1.49 2.05
C LYS A 73 -23.72 1.60 0.85
N LEU A 74 -22.91 2.67 0.80
CA LEU A 74 -21.94 2.89 -0.27
C LEU A 74 -20.94 1.75 -0.35
N PHE A 75 -20.22 1.46 0.75
CA PHE A 75 -19.20 0.43 0.76
C PHE A 75 -19.78 -0.99 0.65
N GLU A 76 -21.00 -1.20 1.11
CA GLU A 76 -21.73 -2.46 0.91
C GLU A 76 -22.05 -2.70 -0.57
N SER A 77 -22.54 -1.67 -1.28
CA SER A 77 -22.79 -1.73 -2.72
C SER A 77 -21.52 -1.99 -3.55
N MET A 78 -20.35 -1.59 -3.03
CA MET A 78 -19.04 -1.82 -3.63
C MET A 78 -18.42 -3.17 -3.21
N GLY A 79 -19.07 -3.95 -2.35
CA GLY A 79 -18.55 -5.22 -1.81
C GLY A 79 -17.36 -5.05 -0.86
N GLN A 80 -17.18 -3.87 -0.26
CA GLN A 80 -16.03 -3.53 0.59
C GLN A 80 -16.32 -3.81 2.07
N HIS A 81 -16.39 -5.08 2.44
CA HIS A 81 -16.78 -5.52 3.79
C HIS A 81 -15.84 -4.99 4.89
N TYR A 82 -14.53 -4.93 4.64
CA TYR A 82 -13.57 -4.43 5.63
C TYR A 82 -13.77 -2.93 5.90
N LYS A 83 -14.21 -2.15 4.91
CA LYS A 83 -14.57 -0.73 5.13
C LYS A 83 -15.80 -0.61 6.03
N ASN A 84 -16.80 -1.45 5.84
CA ASN A 84 -17.97 -1.46 6.70
C ASN A 84 -17.65 -1.84 8.15
N GLU A 85 -16.72 -2.78 8.37
CA GLU A 85 -16.23 -3.07 9.72
C GLU A 85 -15.54 -1.85 10.36
N LEU A 86 -14.75 -1.09 9.61
CA LEU A 86 -14.11 0.14 10.10
C LEU A 86 -15.15 1.21 10.45
N ILE A 87 -16.16 1.38 9.59
CA ILE A 87 -17.22 2.36 9.80
C ILE A 87 -18.05 2.00 11.04
N ALA A 88 -18.31 0.71 11.29
CA ALA A 88 -19.07 0.26 12.45
C ALA A 88 -18.46 0.73 13.78
N ASP A 89 -17.12 0.79 13.87
CA ASP A 89 -16.39 1.22 15.06
C ASP A 89 -16.28 2.75 15.20
N LEU A 90 -16.68 3.52 14.20
CA LEU A 90 -16.69 4.98 14.29
C LEU A 90 -17.94 5.46 15.07
N GLU A 91 -17.77 6.56 15.79
CA GLU A 91 -18.90 7.24 16.42
C GLU A 91 -19.94 7.70 15.39
N ASP A 92 -21.18 7.84 15.82
CA ASP A 92 -22.22 8.38 14.96
C ASP A 92 -21.89 9.83 14.58
N GLY A 93 -22.10 10.15 13.31
CA GLY A 93 -21.75 11.45 12.75
C GLY A 93 -21.47 11.38 11.27
N THR A 94 -20.73 12.37 10.79
CA THR A 94 -20.29 12.41 9.39
C THR A 94 -19.03 11.60 9.16
N ILE A 95 -19.07 10.80 8.13
CA ILE A 95 -17.95 10.02 7.62
C ILE A 95 -17.35 10.74 6.43
N THR A 96 -16.04 10.86 6.42
CA THR A 96 -15.32 11.46 5.29
C THR A 96 -14.84 10.38 4.33
N THR A 97 -15.16 10.55 3.06
CA THR A 97 -14.68 9.72 1.96
C THR A 97 -13.90 10.57 0.95
N TYR A 98 -13.00 9.92 0.24
CA TYR A 98 -12.26 10.51 -0.89
C TYR A 98 -12.43 9.62 -2.10
N THR A 99 -12.86 10.23 -3.21
CA THR A 99 -12.98 9.57 -4.51
C THR A 99 -11.89 10.06 -5.44
N GLN A 100 -11.18 9.14 -6.07
CA GLN A 100 -10.17 9.36 -7.09
C GLN A 100 -10.51 8.44 -8.27
N GLY A 101 -10.86 9.02 -9.41
CA GLY A 101 -11.29 8.21 -10.56
C GLY A 101 -12.45 7.27 -10.20
N ASN A 102 -12.21 5.97 -10.32
CA ASN A 102 -13.16 4.91 -10.00
C ASN A 102 -13.00 4.34 -8.59
N TYR A 103 -12.09 4.88 -7.80
CA TYR A 103 -11.79 4.38 -6.47
C TYR A 103 -12.28 5.35 -5.38
N THR A 104 -13.06 4.84 -4.44
CA THR A 104 -13.52 5.58 -3.27
C THR A 104 -13.01 4.93 -2.00
N ASP A 105 -12.43 5.73 -1.11
CA ASP A 105 -11.89 5.27 0.16
C ASP A 105 -12.49 6.00 1.37
N LEU A 106 -12.52 5.30 2.49
CA LEU A 106 -12.79 5.86 3.80
C LEU A 106 -11.50 6.52 4.30
N CYS A 107 -11.45 7.84 4.36
CA CYS A 107 -10.25 8.56 4.74
C CYS A 107 -10.55 9.94 5.32
N ARG A 108 -9.78 10.34 6.33
CA ARG A 108 -9.89 11.67 6.94
C ARG A 108 -9.18 12.75 6.13
N GLY A 109 -8.18 12.37 5.32
CA GLY A 109 -7.31 13.33 4.65
C GLY A 109 -6.31 13.99 5.59
N PRO A 110 -5.69 15.13 5.22
CA PRO A 110 -5.83 15.78 3.92
C PRO A 110 -5.18 15.00 2.78
N HIS A 111 -5.58 15.30 1.54
CA HIS A 111 -5.04 14.69 0.32
C HIS A 111 -4.58 15.76 -0.68
N LEU A 112 -3.84 15.31 -1.70
CA LEU A 112 -3.49 16.12 -2.86
C LEU A 112 -4.77 16.56 -3.59
N VAL A 113 -4.67 17.66 -4.35
CA VAL A 113 -5.79 18.14 -5.16
C VAL A 113 -6.10 17.17 -6.30
N ASP A 114 -5.03 16.69 -6.95
CA ASP A 114 -5.12 15.70 -8.03
C ASP A 114 -3.90 14.80 -8.09
N THR A 115 -3.96 13.75 -8.90
CA THR A 115 -2.90 12.75 -9.05
C THR A 115 -1.67 13.29 -9.79
N SER A 116 -1.74 14.40 -10.49
CA SER A 116 -0.62 14.96 -11.26
C SER A 116 0.55 15.41 -10.38
N ALA A 117 0.31 15.64 -9.09
CA ALA A 117 1.32 15.97 -8.11
C ALA A 117 2.25 14.80 -7.78
N ILE A 118 1.84 13.56 -8.06
CA ILE A 118 2.62 12.36 -7.80
C ILE A 118 3.63 12.17 -8.94
N LYS A 119 4.93 12.37 -8.66
CA LYS A 119 5.99 12.36 -9.68
C LYS A 119 6.83 11.09 -9.69
N ALA A 120 7.05 10.50 -8.54
CA ALA A 120 7.88 9.31 -8.41
C ALA A 120 7.31 8.40 -7.33
N ILE A 121 7.05 7.15 -7.69
CA ILE A 121 6.48 6.14 -6.80
C ILE A 121 7.13 4.79 -7.08
N LYS A 122 7.33 3.98 -6.05
CA LYS A 122 7.89 2.65 -6.15
C LYS A 122 7.20 1.72 -5.17
N ILE A 123 6.83 0.52 -5.60
CA ILE A 123 6.42 -0.55 -4.71
C ILE A 123 7.69 -1.26 -4.23
N THR A 124 7.81 -1.46 -2.94
CA THR A 124 9.08 -1.91 -2.33
C THR A 124 9.02 -3.33 -1.80
N ALA A 125 7.87 -3.75 -1.30
CA ALA A 125 7.72 -5.08 -0.71
C ALA A 125 6.25 -5.49 -0.60
N THR A 126 6.04 -6.77 -0.38
CA THR A 126 4.77 -7.31 0.08
C THR A 126 4.99 -8.22 1.28
N SER A 127 4.04 -8.26 2.19
CA SER A 127 4.04 -9.14 3.35
C SER A 127 2.62 -9.58 3.70
N ALA A 128 2.52 -10.65 4.48
CA ALA A 128 1.26 -11.03 5.10
C ALA A 128 1.01 -10.19 6.35
N ALA A 129 -0.24 -9.82 6.60
CA ALA A 129 -0.66 -9.13 7.80
C ALA A 129 -2.07 -9.59 8.19
N TYR A 130 -2.28 -9.92 9.45
CA TYR A 130 -3.62 -10.24 9.92
C TYR A 130 -4.49 -8.99 10.01
N TRP A 131 -5.74 -9.11 9.59
CA TRP A 131 -6.70 -8.02 9.71
C TRP A 131 -6.77 -7.51 11.15
N ARG A 132 -6.51 -6.23 11.35
CA ARG A 132 -6.45 -5.56 12.67
C ARG A 132 -5.40 -6.15 13.63
N GLY A 133 -4.41 -6.88 13.12
CA GLY A 133 -3.37 -7.50 13.94
C GLY A 133 -3.86 -8.72 14.76
N ASP A 134 -5.04 -9.21 14.50
CA ASP A 134 -5.62 -10.36 15.18
C ASP A 134 -5.38 -11.64 14.37
N GLU A 135 -4.60 -12.57 14.91
CA GLU A 135 -4.26 -13.86 14.28
C GLU A 135 -5.47 -14.76 13.99
N LYS A 136 -6.60 -14.50 14.65
CA LYS A 136 -7.87 -15.21 14.39
C LYS A 136 -8.63 -14.66 13.19
N ARG A 137 -8.21 -13.51 12.68
CA ARG A 137 -8.82 -12.83 11.55
C ARG A 137 -8.15 -13.21 10.23
N PRO A 138 -8.81 -12.96 9.08
CA PRO A 138 -8.22 -13.28 7.79
C PRO A 138 -6.85 -12.61 7.58
N GLN A 139 -5.94 -13.36 6.96
CA GLN A 139 -4.64 -12.85 6.58
C GLN A 139 -4.75 -12.06 5.28
N MET A 140 -4.39 -10.79 5.34
CA MET A 140 -4.36 -9.87 4.21
C MET A 140 -2.97 -9.80 3.60
N THR A 141 -2.89 -9.30 2.37
CA THR A 141 -1.64 -8.92 1.72
C THR A 141 -1.38 -7.44 1.98
N ARG A 142 -0.27 -7.13 2.61
CA ARG A 142 0.21 -5.76 2.85
C ARG A 142 1.22 -5.40 1.76
N ILE A 143 0.95 -4.35 1.00
CA ILE A 143 1.82 -3.87 -0.07
C ILE A 143 2.42 -2.54 0.37
N TYR A 144 3.75 -2.46 0.37
CA TYR A 144 4.50 -1.26 0.75
C TYR A 144 4.92 -0.47 -0.48
N GLY A 145 4.87 0.84 -0.36
CA GLY A 145 5.36 1.75 -1.38
C GLY A 145 6.00 2.99 -0.80
N ILE A 146 6.80 3.64 -1.62
CA ILE A 146 7.43 4.92 -1.34
C ILE A 146 7.12 5.90 -2.46
N SER A 147 7.08 7.19 -2.15
CA SER A 147 6.93 8.24 -3.15
C SER A 147 7.81 9.43 -2.82
N PHE A 148 8.28 10.08 -3.87
CA PHE A 148 9.12 11.27 -3.78
C PHE A 148 8.61 12.37 -4.72
N PRO A 149 8.83 13.66 -4.39
CA PRO A 149 8.45 14.78 -5.25
C PRO A 149 9.13 14.79 -6.62
N LYS A 150 10.30 14.12 -6.72
CA LYS A 150 11.09 14.05 -7.94
C LYS A 150 11.67 12.65 -8.14
N LYS A 151 11.71 12.19 -9.40
CA LYS A 151 12.27 10.88 -9.74
C LYS A 151 13.73 10.74 -9.29
N LYS A 152 14.55 11.78 -9.44
CA LYS A 152 15.95 11.78 -8.99
C LYS A 152 16.09 11.42 -7.51
N MET A 153 15.22 11.97 -6.65
CA MET A 153 15.23 11.66 -5.21
C MET A 153 14.88 10.20 -4.93
N LEU A 154 13.96 9.62 -5.70
CA LEU A 154 13.62 8.21 -5.62
C LEU A 154 14.82 7.35 -6.03
N ASP A 155 15.45 7.65 -7.15
CA ASP A 155 16.59 6.90 -7.67
C ASP A 155 17.78 6.94 -6.68
N GLU A 156 18.08 8.10 -6.10
CA GLU A 156 19.11 8.28 -5.05
C GLU A 156 18.78 7.43 -3.81
N TYR A 157 17.54 7.44 -3.36
CA TYR A 157 17.10 6.63 -2.21
C TYR A 157 17.21 5.13 -2.48
N LEU A 158 16.81 4.66 -3.67
CA LEU A 158 16.92 3.25 -4.05
C LEU A 158 18.40 2.81 -4.11
N THR A 159 19.28 3.66 -4.63
CA THR A 159 20.73 3.41 -4.65
C THR A 159 21.28 3.25 -3.23
N LEU A 160 20.91 4.13 -2.31
CA LEU A 160 21.32 4.04 -0.90
C LEU A 160 20.82 2.75 -0.22
N LEU A 161 19.59 2.32 -0.53
CA LEU A 161 19.05 1.04 -0.01
C LEU A 161 19.83 -0.16 -0.54
N GLU A 162 20.17 -0.17 -1.83
CA GLU A 162 20.98 -1.25 -2.43
C GLU A 162 22.39 -1.31 -1.82
N GLU A 163 23.01 -0.16 -1.63
CA GLU A 163 24.33 -0.08 -0.98
C GLU A 163 24.28 -0.54 0.48
N ALA A 164 23.22 -0.19 1.22
CA ALA A 164 23.03 -0.66 2.59
C ALA A 164 22.88 -2.19 2.63
N LYS A 165 22.05 -2.77 1.76
CA LYS A 165 21.91 -4.23 1.64
C LYS A 165 23.23 -4.91 1.30
N LYS A 166 24.02 -4.37 0.38
CA LYS A 166 25.34 -4.92 0.02
C LYS A 166 26.32 -4.86 1.20
N ARG A 167 26.27 -3.82 2.03
CA ARG A 167 27.10 -3.69 3.24
C ARG A 167 26.71 -4.72 4.29
N ASP A 168 25.42 -4.95 4.53
CA ASP A 168 24.95 -5.96 5.47
C ASP A 168 25.34 -7.37 5.04
N HIS A 169 25.19 -7.70 3.76
CA HIS A 169 25.63 -9.00 3.24
C HIS A 169 27.14 -9.22 3.37
N ARG A 170 27.96 -8.18 3.16
CA ARG A 170 29.41 -8.27 3.33
C ARG A 170 29.80 -8.46 4.80
N LYS A 171 29.07 -7.81 5.72
CA LYS A 171 29.29 -7.96 7.17
C LYS A 171 28.95 -9.37 7.62
N ILE A 172 27.79 -9.89 7.24
CA ILE A 172 27.36 -11.26 7.55
C ILE A 172 28.34 -12.28 6.97
N GLY A 173 28.78 -12.12 5.71
CA GLY A 173 29.77 -13.00 5.07
C GLY A 173 31.11 -13.03 5.84
N LYS A 174 31.60 -11.88 6.29
CA LYS A 174 32.81 -11.81 7.13
C LYS A 174 32.61 -12.45 8.49
N GLU A 175 31.49 -12.25 9.13
CA GLU A 175 31.16 -12.87 10.41
C GLU A 175 31.05 -14.40 10.29
N MET A 176 30.47 -14.91 9.21
CA MET A 176 30.40 -16.35 8.92
C MET A 176 31.78 -16.94 8.62
N GLU A 177 32.64 -16.25 7.88
CA GLU A 177 34.03 -16.66 7.65
C GLU A 177 34.84 -16.72 8.96
N LEU A 178 34.64 -15.79 9.86
CA LEU A 178 35.26 -15.81 11.18
C LEU A 178 34.81 -17.02 12.04
N PHE A 179 33.56 -17.43 11.93
CA PHE A 179 33.04 -18.63 12.60
C PHE A 179 33.56 -19.93 11.98
N MET A 180 33.83 -19.97 10.68
CA MET A 180 34.43 -21.15 10.03
C MET A 180 35.90 -21.34 10.37
N PHE A 181 36.63 -20.27 10.67
CA PHE A 181 38.04 -20.37 11.10
C PHE A 181 38.23 -20.88 12.53
N SER A 182 37.21 -20.76 13.39
CA SER A 182 37.29 -21.23 14.76
C SER A 182 37.13 -22.76 14.90
N ASP A 183 36.47 -23.41 13.92
CA ASP A 183 36.32 -24.87 13.90
C ASP A 183 37.56 -25.61 13.42
N THR A 184 38.58 -24.90 12.95
CA THR A 184 39.83 -25.50 12.44
C THR A 184 40.99 -25.44 13.44
N VAL A 185 40.78 -24.91 14.64
CA VAL A 185 41.77 -24.83 15.73
C VAL A 185 41.20 -25.58 16.93
N GLY A 186 41.11 -26.87 16.81
CA GLY A 186 40.90 -27.83 17.89
C GLY A 186 42.12 -28.70 18.07
#